data_342137b927d0b8ddd0c0e0d5252512ee
#
_entry.id   342137b927d0b8ddd0c0e0d5252512ee
#
_cell.length_a   1.000
_cell.length_b   1.000
_cell.length_c   1.000
_cell.angle_alpha   90.00
_cell.angle_beta   90.00
_cell.angle_gamma   90.00
#
_symmetry.space_group_name_H-M   'P 1'
#
loop_
_entity.id
_entity.type
_entity.pdbx_description
1 polymer ?
#
loop_
_entity_poly.entity_id
_entity_poly.type
_entity_poly.pdbx_seq_one_letter_code
_entity_poly.pdbx_strand_id
1 'polypeptide(L)'
;MNLERYWAKPDKTIQQHINDLLTHLETLKTMGYIDSDDLYELVKLACYYHDIGKVTERFQQRVLAKEKQYFDPDREIPHNVLSVYFVNENQVQKIKGHDKRDYARVCFAVMYHHDYCDPIKTILEREDRIKENLAEV
;
A
#
# COMPACT_ATOMS: atom_id res chain seq x y z
N MET A 1 6.48 -8.59 9.38
CA MET A 1 6.86 -8.84 7.97
C MET A 1 8.16 -8.10 7.68
N ASN A 2 9.14 -8.73 7.03
CA ASN A 2 10.40 -8.08 6.65
C ASN A 2 10.31 -7.61 5.19
N LEU A 3 10.01 -6.33 4.98
CA LEU A 3 9.79 -5.72 3.66
C LEU A 3 11.08 -5.53 2.83
N GLU A 4 12.26 -5.76 3.41
CA GLU A 4 13.53 -5.77 2.66
C GLU A 4 13.70 -7.00 1.77
N ARG A 5 12.89 -8.04 1.99
CA ARG A 5 12.91 -9.27 1.19
C ARG A 5 12.04 -9.20 -0.07
N TYR A 6 11.22 -8.17 -0.19
CA TYR A 6 10.25 -8.03 -1.27
C TYR A 6 10.59 -6.82 -2.14
N TRP A 7 10.43 -6.96 -3.43
CA TRP A 7 10.76 -5.96 -4.43
C TRP A 7 9.55 -5.11 -4.79
N ALA A 8 9.68 -3.80 -4.73
CA ALA A 8 8.69 -2.86 -5.24
C ALA A 8 8.81 -2.70 -6.77
N LYS A 9 10.04 -2.79 -7.26
CA LYS A 9 10.44 -2.77 -8.67
C LYS A 9 11.82 -3.46 -8.81
N PRO A 10 12.31 -3.76 -10.03
CA PRO A 10 13.49 -4.62 -10.23
C PRO A 10 14.77 -4.21 -9.49
N ASP A 11 14.90 -2.95 -9.13
CA ASP A 11 16.11 -2.38 -8.51
C ASP A 11 15.88 -1.80 -7.11
N LYS A 12 14.69 -2.00 -6.52
CA LYS A 12 14.34 -1.39 -5.23
C LYS A 12 13.38 -2.26 -4.42
N THR A 13 13.73 -2.53 -3.17
CA THR A 13 12.84 -3.24 -2.23
C THR A 13 11.63 -2.37 -1.82
N ILE A 14 10.59 -3.02 -1.30
CA ILE A 14 9.43 -2.29 -0.74
C ILE A 14 9.88 -1.38 0.40
N GLN A 15 10.77 -1.85 1.28
CA GLN A 15 11.27 -1.03 2.38
C GLN A 15 12.04 0.22 1.89
N GLN A 16 12.90 0.07 0.90
CA GLN A 16 13.62 1.20 0.32
C GLN A 16 12.67 2.21 -0.33
N HIS A 17 11.64 1.72 -1.03
CA HIS A 17 10.62 2.56 -1.64
C HIS A 17 9.83 3.36 -0.60
N ILE A 18 9.42 2.71 0.50
CA ILE A 18 8.75 3.38 1.62
C ILE A 18 9.66 4.44 2.23
N ASN A 19 10.94 4.13 2.47
CA ASN A 19 11.89 5.06 3.07
C ASN A 19 12.07 6.33 2.20
N ASP A 20 12.17 6.18 0.88
CA ASP A 20 12.25 7.31 -0.05
C ASP A 20 10.99 8.19 0.05
N LEU A 21 9.81 7.56 0.10
CA LEU A 21 8.54 8.28 0.18
C LEU A 21 8.41 9.02 1.52
N LEU A 22 8.83 8.40 2.63
CA LEU A 22 8.84 9.05 3.94
C LEU A 22 9.82 10.21 4.00
N THR A 23 10.95 10.14 3.31
CA THR A 23 11.91 11.25 3.19
C THR A 23 11.29 12.44 2.45
N HIS A 24 10.54 12.19 1.36
CA HIS A 24 9.78 13.24 0.67
C HIS A 24 8.68 13.82 1.54
N LEU A 25 7.96 13.00 2.29
CA LEU A 25 6.93 13.45 3.22
C LEU A 25 7.52 14.38 4.30
N GLU A 26 8.68 14.03 4.87
CA GLU A 26 9.38 14.86 5.85
C GLU A 26 9.78 16.21 5.25
N THR A 27 10.23 16.22 4.02
CA THR A 27 10.54 17.45 3.29
C THR A 27 9.30 18.33 3.15
N LEU A 28 8.17 17.79 2.77
CA LEU A 28 6.91 18.53 2.65
C LEU A 28 6.46 19.12 4.01
N LYS A 29 6.63 18.37 5.09
CA LYS A 29 6.34 18.85 6.44
C LYS A 29 7.26 20.01 6.82
N THR A 30 8.56 19.87 6.60
CA THR A 30 9.57 20.91 6.88
C THR A 30 9.31 22.20 6.08
N MET A 31 8.83 22.06 4.85
CA MET A 31 8.46 23.19 3.99
C MET A 31 7.12 23.85 4.37
N GLY A 32 6.39 23.31 5.36
CA GLY A 32 5.14 23.88 5.84
C GLY A 32 3.89 23.50 5.03
N TYR A 33 3.99 22.52 4.12
CA TYR A 33 2.82 22.03 3.37
C TYR A 33 1.89 21.15 4.23
N ILE A 34 2.39 20.62 5.33
CA ILE A 34 1.64 19.83 6.31
C ILE A 34 1.85 20.50 7.67
N ASP A 35 0.83 21.19 8.16
CA ASP A 35 0.85 22.00 9.38
C ASP A 35 0.30 21.27 10.62
N SER A 36 -0.36 20.13 10.44
CA SER A 36 -0.90 19.28 11.50
C SER A 36 -0.03 18.04 11.72
N ASP A 37 0.39 17.81 12.96
CA ASP A 37 1.11 16.58 13.34
C ASP A 37 0.24 15.34 13.16
N ASP A 38 -1.07 15.42 13.45
CA ASP A 38 -1.99 14.30 13.27
C ASP A 38 -2.17 13.95 11.80
N LEU A 39 -2.30 14.94 10.93
CA LEU A 39 -2.33 14.72 9.48
C LEU A 39 -1.03 14.09 8.97
N TYR A 40 0.11 14.58 9.46
CA TYR A 40 1.42 14.01 9.10
C TYR A 40 1.50 12.52 9.46
N GLU A 41 1.08 12.13 10.66
CA GLU A 41 1.09 10.73 11.09
C GLU A 41 0.11 9.86 10.26
N LEU A 42 -1.06 10.37 9.89
CA LEU A 42 -1.99 9.66 9.00
C LEU A 42 -1.40 9.44 7.61
N VAL A 43 -0.80 10.47 7.02
CA VAL A 43 -0.15 10.37 5.69
C VAL A 43 1.03 9.41 5.75
N LYS A 44 1.80 9.43 6.85
CA LYS A 44 2.91 8.50 7.08
C LYS A 44 2.44 7.04 7.09
N LEU A 45 1.31 6.74 7.75
CA LEU A 45 0.71 5.41 7.70
C LEU A 45 0.26 5.05 6.28
N ALA A 46 -0.38 5.95 5.54
CA ALA A 46 -0.76 5.71 4.16
C ALA A 46 0.47 5.41 3.28
N CYS A 47 1.56 6.18 3.44
CA CYS A 47 2.83 5.92 2.75
C CYS A 47 3.41 4.56 3.10
N TYR A 48 3.30 4.13 4.36
CA TYR A 48 3.78 2.82 4.78
C TYR A 48 3.00 1.68 4.13
N TYR A 49 1.67 1.80 4.06
CA TYR A 49 0.80 0.71 3.61
C TYR A 49 0.56 0.67 2.09
N HIS A 50 0.79 1.76 1.35
CA HIS A 50 0.31 1.89 -0.04
C HIS A 50 0.74 0.74 -0.96
N ASP A 51 1.94 0.22 -0.79
CA ASP A 51 2.57 -0.79 -1.65
C ASP A 51 2.77 -2.17 -0.99
N ILE A 52 2.25 -2.38 0.23
CA ILE A 52 2.43 -3.67 0.92
C ILE A 52 1.80 -4.83 0.14
N GLY A 53 0.72 -4.62 -0.58
CA GLY A 53 0.12 -5.65 -1.44
C GLY A 53 1.06 -6.23 -2.51
N LYS A 54 2.20 -5.60 -2.76
CA LYS A 54 3.26 -6.13 -3.63
C LYS A 54 4.00 -7.34 -3.06
N VAL A 55 3.80 -7.70 -1.78
CA VAL A 55 4.43 -8.89 -1.17
C VAL A 55 3.90 -10.21 -1.71
N THR A 56 2.79 -10.22 -2.44
CA THR A 56 2.19 -11.42 -3.01
C THR A 56 3.14 -12.12 -3.98
N GLU A 57 3.09 -13.44 -3.99
CA GLU A 57 3.98 -14.27 -4.80
C GLU A 57 3.92 -13.89 -6.28
N ARG A 58 2.73 -13.70 -6.83
CA ARG A 58 2.54 -13.32 -8.24
C ARG A 58 3.21 -12.01 -8.60
N PHE A 59 3.07 -11.00 -7.74
CA PHE A 59 3.76 -9.73 -7.96
C PHE A 59 5.28 -9.93 -7.92
N GLN A 60 5.80 -10.68 -6.95
CA GLN A 60 7.23 -10.92 -6.82
C GLN A 60 7.79 -11.72 -7.99
N GLN A 61 7.09 -12.76 -8.45
CA GLN A 61 7.48 -13.51 -9.66
C GLN A 61 7.57 -12.60 -10.87
N ARG A 62 6.60 -11.72 -11.06
CA ARG A 62 6.55 -10.78 -12.20
C ARG A 62 7.66 -9.74 -12.14
N VAL A 63 7.93 -9.15 -10.99
CA VAL A 63 8.97 -8.10 -10.85
C VAL A 63 10.38 -8.66 -10.97
N LEU A 64 10.61 -9.93 -10.60
CA LEU A 64 11.90 -10.61 -10.66
C LEU A 64 12.13 -11.39 -11.96
N ALA A 65 11.14 -11.45 -12.84
CA ALA A 65 11.25 -12.20 -14.08
C ALA A 65 12.35 -11.60 -14.98
N LYS A 66 13.18 -12.47 -15.57
CA LYS A 66 14.24 -12.06 -16.53
C LYS A 66 13.66 -11.43 -17.79
N GLU A 67 12.50 -11.95 -18.24
CA GLU A 67 11.74 -11.41 -19.35
C GLU A 67 10.55 -10.62 -18.79
N LYS A 68 10.21 -9.50 -19.44
CA LYS A 68 9.11 -8.64 -19.03
C LYS A 68 7.81 -9.43 -18.99
N GLN A 69 7.20 -9.51 -17.81
CA GLN A 69 5.87 -10.07 -17.62
C GLN A 69 4.87 -8.95 -17.38
N TYR A 70 3.64 -9.18 -17.83
CA TYR A 70 2.54 -8.23 -17.68
C TYR A 70 1.59 -8.67 -16.57
N PHE A 71 0.88 -7.71 -16.00
CA PHE A 71 -0.22 -7.98 -15.09
C PHE A 71 -1.28 -8.85 -15.75
N ASP A 72 -1.67 -9.92 -15.07
CA ASP A 72 -2.73 -10.84 -15.51
C ASP A 72 -4.01 -10.57 -14.71
N PRO A 73 -5.01 -9.85 -15.30
CA PRO A 73 -6.23 -9.48 -14.59
C PRO A 73 -7.10 -10.69 -14.19
N ASP A 74 -6.91 -11.85 -14.80
CA ASP A 74 -7.66 -13.06 -14.45
C ASP A 74 -7.11 -13.73 -13.19
N ARG A 75 -5.83 -13.54 -12.90
CA ARG A 75 -5.12 -14.22 -11.80
C ARG A 75 -4.65 -13.29 -10.71
N GLU A 76 -4.34 -12.04 -11.03
CA GLU A 76 -3.82 -11.07 -10.09
C GLU A 76 -4.90 -10.09 -9.63
N ILE A 77 -4.81 -9.67 -8.38
CA ILE A 77 -5.51 -8.50 -7.87
C ILE A 77 -4.51 -7.33 -7.83
N PRO A 78 -4.90 -6.12 -8.25
CA PRO A 78 -4.03 -4.95 -8.15
C PRO A 78 -3.52 -4.74 -6.72
N HIS A 79 -2.22 -4.45 -6.58
CA HIS A 79 -1.59 -4.36 -5.27
C HIS A 79 -2.18 -3.26 -4.37
N ASN A 80 -2.71 -2.17 -4.93
CA ASN A 80 -3.38 -1.12 -4.17
C ASN A 80 -4.65 -1.64 -3.47
N VAL A 81 -5.39 -2.56 -4.10
CA VAL A 81 -6.53 -3.25 -3.48
C VAL A 81 -6.05 -4.19 -2.38
N LEU A 82 -5.02 -5.01 -2.65
CA LEU A 82 -4.48 -5.94 -1.65
C LEU A 82 -3.86 -5.20 -0.46
N SER A 83 -3.23 -4.06 -0.68
CA SER A 83 -2.59 -3.26 0.37
C SER A 83 -3.55 -2.83 1.47
N VAL A 84 -4.84 -2.60 1.15
CA VAL A 84 -5.86 -2.21 2.14
C VAL A 84 -6.03 -3.25 3.24
N TYR A 85 -5.89 -4.53 2.89
CA TYR A 85 -6.06 -5.64 3.85
C TYR A 85 -4.94 -5.71 4.89
N PHE A 86 -3.84 -5.00 4.69
CA PHE A 86 -2.74 -4.89 5.64
C PHE A 86 -2.86 -3.67 6.56
N VAL A 87 -3.75 -2.72 6.26
CA VAL A 87 -3.92 -1.52 7.09
C VAL A 87 -4.42 -1.91 8.49
N ASN A 88 -3.62 -1.57 9.50
CA ASN A 88 -3.93 -1.92 10.88
C ASN A 88 -4.64 -0.77 11.58
N GLU A 89 -5.93 -0.94 11.89
CA GLU A 89 -6.73 0.05 12.59
C GLU A 89 -6.13 0.49 13.93
N ASN A 90 -5.50 -0.44 14.67
CA ASN A 90 -4.84 -0.11 15.94
C ASN A 90 -3.69 0.89 15.77
N GLN A 91 -3.01 0.92 14.63
CA GLN A 91 -1.98 1.91 14.35
C GLN A 91 -2.58 3.31 14.17
N VAL A 92 -3.73 3.40 13.52
CA VAL A 92 -4.47 4.67 13.37
C VAL A 92 -4.97 5.17 14.73
N GLN A 93 -5.51 4.29 15.56
CA GLN A 93 -6.03 4.63 16.89
C GLN A 93 -4.96 5.13 17.86
N LYS A 94 -3.68 4.81 17.64
CA LYS A 94 -2.54 5.32 18.42
C LYS A 94 -2.19 6.77 18.12
N ILE A 95 -2.68 7.33 17.03
CA ILE A 95 -2.42 8.73 16.68
C ILE A 95 -3.20 9.63 17.62
N LYS A 96 -2.50 10.59 18.27
CA LYS A 96 -3.13 11.57 19.14
C LYS A 96 -4.11 12.41 18.33
N GLY A 97 -5.33 12.58 18.85
CA GLY A 97 -6.36 13.34 18.15
C GLY A 97 -7.02 12.61 16.97
N HIS A 98 -6.85 11.28 16.86
CA HIS A 98 -7.48 10.49 15.82
C HIS A 98 -9.02 10.63 15.86
N ASP A 99 -9.62 10.62 14.68
CA ASP A 99 -11.07 10.59 14.46
C ASP A 99 -11.46 9.16 14.02
N LYS A 100 -12.69 8.72 14.36
CA LYS A 100 -13.21 7.40 13.93
C LYS A 100 -13.21 7.18 12.43
N ARG A 101 -13.13 8.26 11.62
CA ARG A 101 -13.06 8.21 10.15
C ARG A 101 -11.63 8.05 9.63
N ASP A 102 -10.62 8.20 10.46
CA ASP A 102 -9.22 8.24 10.02
C ASP A 102 -8.75 6.89 9.49
N TYR A 103 -9.25 5.79 10.05
CA TYR A 103 -9.00 4.47 9.47
C TYR A 103 -9.50 4.37 8.01
N ALA A 104 -10.74 4.81 7.76
CA ALA A 104 -11.30 4.85 6.41
C ALA A 104 -10.49 5.77 5.49
N ARG A 105 -10.02 6.93 5.98
CA ARG A 105 -9.18 7.86 5.21
C ARG A 105 -7.86 7.23 4.78
N VAL A 106 -7.19 6.51 5.68
CA VAL A 106 -5.95 5.77 5.35
C VAL A 106 -6.25 4.67 4.33
N CYS A 107 -7.30 3.87 4.53
CA CYS A 107 -7.71 2.84 3.58
C CYS A 107 -8.00 3.42 2.19
N PHE A 108 -8.72 4.54 2.12
CA PHE A 108 -9.00 5.21 0.84
C PHE A 108 -7.73 5.74 0.18
N ALA A 109 -6.82 6.36 0.92
CA ALA A 109 -5.55 6.83 0.37
C ALA A 109 -4.73 5.68 -0.21
N VAL A 110 -4.66 4.55 0.50
CA VAL A 110 -3.97 3.33 0.05
C VAL A 110 -4.67 2.73 -1.18
N MET A 111 -6.00 2.64 -1.17
CA MET A 111 -6.79 2.02 -2.23
C MET A 111 -6.71 2.80 -3.55
N TYR A 112 -6.70 4.12 -3.46
CA TYR A 112 -6.78 5.03 -4.61
C TYR A 112 -5.46 5.73 -4.96
N HIS A 113 -4.31 5.25 -4.47
CA HIS A 113 -3.02 5.81 -4.89
C HIS A 113 -2.68 5.52 -6.36
N HIS A 114 -3.42 4.61 -7.00
CA HIS A 114 -3.46 4.37 -8.43
C HIS A 114 -4.90 4.44 -8.96
N ASP A 115 -5.04 4.78 -10.23
CA ASP A 115 -6.33 4.94 -10.92
C ASP A 115 -6.60 3.89 -12.02
N TYR A 116 -5.79 2.84 -12.10
CA TYR A 116 -5.90 1.82 -13.16
C TYR A 116 -6.95 0.72 -12.90
N CYS A 117 -7.69 0.81 -11.83
CA CYS A 117 -8.82 -0.08 -11.54
C CYS A 117 -9.88 0.63 -10.71
N ASP A 118 -11.08 0.04 -10.63
CA ASP A 118 -12.08 0.39 -9.63
C ASP A 118 -11.90 -0.52 -8.39
N PRO A 119 -11.28 -0.01 -7.30
CA PRO A 119 -10.98 -0.82 -6.14
C PRO A 119 -12.23 -1.37 -5.45
N ILE A 120 -13.28 -0.58 -5.30
CA ILE A 120 -14.53 -0.99 -4.64
C ILE A 120 -15.19 -2.12 -5.44
N LYS A 121 -15.32 -1.96 -6.75
CA LYS A 121 -15.85 -3.00 -7.63
C LYS A 121 -15.01 -4.28 -7.54
N THR A 122 -13.68 -4.17 -7.55
CA THR A 122 -12.78 -5.30 -7.42
C THR A 122 -13.01 -6.06 -6.12
N ILE A 123 -13.17 -5.36 -4.98
CA ILE A 123 -13.44 -5.97 -3.67
C ILE A 123 -14.77 -6.73 -3.70
N LEU A 124 -15.82 -6.12 -4.27
CA LEU A 124 -17.17 -6.72 -4.28
C LEU A 124 -17.29 -7.92 -5.23
N GLU A 125 -16.60 -7.89 -6.36
CA GLU A 125 -16.77 -8.90 -7.42
C GLU A 125 -15.71 -10.02 -7.40
N ARG A 126 -14.57 -9.80 -6.70
CA ARG A 126 -13.41 -10.71 -6.77
C ARG A 126 -12.90 -11.17 -5.39
N GLU A 127 -13.80 -11.31 -4.43
CA GLU A 127 -13.44 -11.69 -3.04
C GLU A 127 -12.61 -12.98 -2.98
N ASP A 128 -13.01 -14.03 -3.73
CA ASP A 128 -12.30 -15.30 -3.71
C ASP A 128 -10.87 -15.16 -4.23
N ARG A 129 -10.68 -14.38 -5.29
CA ARG A 129 -9.35 -14.12 -5.85
C ARG A 129 -8.47 -13.31 -4.90
N ILE A 130 -9.07 -12.36 -4.18
CA ILE A 130 -8.39 -11.60 -3.12
C ILE A 130 -7.89 -12.56 -2.04
N LYS A 131 -8.75 -13.47 -1.55
CA LYS A 131 -8.37 -14.47 -0.54
C LYS A 131 -7.23 -15.38 -1.03
N GLU A 132 -7.28 -15.83 -2.28
CA GLU A 132 -6.21 -16.63 -2.87
C GLU A 132 -4.87 -15.88 -2.88
N ASN A 133 -4.86 -14.63 -3.37
CA ASN A 133 -3.64 -13.82 -3.42
C ASN A 133 -3.07 -13.50 -2.02
N LEU A 134 -3.92 -13.29 -1.03
CA LEU A 134 -3.50 -13.03 0.35
C LEU A 134 -3.04 -14.30 1.09
N ALA A 135 -3.51 -15.47 0.72
CA ALA A 135 -3.09 -16.74 1.32
C ALA A 135 -1.64 -17.13 0.96
N GLU A 136 -1.04 -16.47 -0.03
CA GLU A 136 0.35 -16.66 -0.45
C GLU A 136 1.37 -15.88 0.41
N VAL A 137 0.91 -15.05 1.35
CA VAL A 137 1.76 -14.12 2.13
C VAL A 137 2.20 -14.70 3.48
#